data_52a2078db918c856fa2519bff02fa929
#
_entry.id   52a2078db918c856fa2519bff02fa929
#
_cell.length_a   1.000
_cell.length_b   1.000
_cell.length_c   1.000
_cell.angle_alpha   90.00
_cell.angle_beta   90.00
_cell.angle_gamma   90.00
#
_symmetry.space_group_name_H-M   'P 1'
#
loop_
_entity.id
_entity.type
_entity.pdbx_description
1 polymer ?
#
loop_
_entity_poly.entity_id
_entity_poly.type
_entity_poly.pdbx_seq_one_letter_code
_entity_poly.pdbx_strand_id
1 'polypeptide(L)'
;MSGNSTQSTPTTSNSLPVNLDLLNHEIIACVRCPRLIAHCRKVGEIKRRAYLDWDYWAKPVPGFGDPNARLLILGLAPGAHGSNRTGRPFTGDGSGNFMYPILHKAGFASQPTAIKRGDGLELIDAYITAAVRCAPPENKPLP
;
A
#
# COMPACT_ATOMS: atom_id res chain seq x y z
N MET A 1 24.50 52.98 18.05
CA MET A 1 24.64 51.88 17.07
C MET A 1 23.58 50.84 17.42
N SER A 2 22.47 50.89 16.71
CA SER A 2 21.33 50.00 16.91
C SER A 2 21.43 48.80 15.97
N GLY A 3 21.69 47.64 16.53
CA GLY A 3 21.66 46.40 15.82
C GLY A 3 20.21 45.90 15.72
N ASN A 4 19.68 45.94 14.50
CA ASN A 4 18.35 45.41 14.20
C ASN A 4 18.46 43.91 13.95
N SER A 5 18.17 43.07 14.94
CA SER A 5 18.02 41.64 14.78
C SER A 5 16.60 41.34 14.32
N THR A 6 16.41 41.13 13.05
CA THR A 6 15.20 40.56 12.47
C THR A 6 15.11 39.11 12.90
N GLN A 7 14.32 38.80 13.92
CA GLN A 7 13.92 37.45 14.24
C GLN A 7 12.89 36.99 13.18
N SER A 8 13.29 36.11 12.30
CA SER A 8 12.36 35.36 11.47
C SER A 8 11.62 34.39 12.38
N THR A 9 10.34 34.62 12.62
CA THR A 9 9.45 33.65 13.26
C THR A 9 9.32 32.41 12.36
N PRO A 10 9.64 31.19 12.86
CA PRO A 10 9.34 30.00 12.11
C PRO A 10 7.83 29.86 12.00
N THR A 11 7.31 29.85 10.77
CA THR A 11 5.94 29.43 10.50
C THR A 11 5.83 27.95 10.84
N THR A 12 5.43 27.63 12.05
CA THR A 12 4.99 26.31 12.43
C THR A 12 3.67 26.04 11.71
N SER A 13 3.73 25.38 10.57
CA SER A 13 2.56 24.74 10.04
C SER A 13 2.15 23.66 11.05
N ASN A 14 1.03 23.88 11.73
CA ASN A 14 0.46 22.97 12.71
C ASN A 14 -0.22 21.77 12.02
N SER A 15 0.42 21.19 11.00
CA SER A 15 0.04 19.90 10.46
C SER A 15 0.68 18.85 11.37
N LEU A 16 -0.13 18.20 12.19
CA LEU A 16 0.27 16.96 12.85
C LEU A 16 0.89 16.03 11.80
N PRO A 17 2.10 15.52 12.02
CA PRO A 17 2.69 14.60 11.09
C PRO A 17 1.72 13.43 10.92
N VAL A 18 1.28 13.18 9.67
CA VAL A 18 0.44 12.02 9.36
C VAL A 18 1.29 10.80 9.69
N ASN A 19 0.93 10.10 10.75
CA ASN A 19 1.60 8.86 11.10
C ASN A 19 1.02 7.74 10.22
N LEU A 20 1.66 7.50 9.07
CA LEU A 20 1.25 6.47 8.13
C LEU A 20 1.33 5.07 8.73
N ASP A 21 2.20 4.83 9.69
CA ASP A 21 2.28 3.55 10.38
C ASP A 21 1.02 3.31 11.22
N LEU A 22 0.57 4.31 11.96
CA LEU A 22 -0.68 4.23 12.73
C LEU A 22 -1.87 4.00 11.81
N LEU A 23 -1.97 4.77 10.71
CA LEU A 23 -3.01 4.59 9.70
C LEU A 23 -2.99 3.17 9.11
N ASN A 24 -1.83 2.64 8.79
CA ASN A 24 -1.70 1.28 8.26
C ASN A 24 -2.13 0.22 9.27
N HIS A 25 -1.83 0.40 10.56
CA HIS A 25 -2.34 -0.50 11.61
C HIS A 25 -3.87 -0.45 11.72
N GLU A 26 -4.47 0.72 11.64
CA GLU A 26 -5.94 0.88 11.64
C GLU A 26 -6.57 0.23 10.39
N ILE A 27 -5.94 0.36 9.23
CA ILE A 27 -6.40 -0.28 7.98
C ILE A 27 -6.38 -1.80 8.13
N ILE A 28 -5.28 -2.37 8.59
CA ILE A 28 -5.12 -3.83 8.75
C ILE A 28 -6.18 -4.39 9.71
N ALA A 29 -6.52 -3.66 10.77
CA ALA A 29 -7.52 -4.06 11.76
C ALA A 29 -8.97 -3.72 11.36
N CYS A 30 -9.19 -3.08 10.22
CA CYS A 30 -10.51 -2.60 9.80
C CYS A 30 -11.47 -3.74 9.49
N VAL A 31 -12.70 -3.63 10.04
CA VAL A 31 -13.79 -4.61 9.84
C VAL A 31 -15.09 -3.95 9.36
N ARG A 32 -15.01 -2.73 8.81
CA ARG A 32 -16.17 -1.91 8.46
C ARG A 32 -17.03 -2.48 7.33
N CYS A 33 -16.45 -3.31 6.44
CA CYS A 33 -17.13 -3.88 5.28
C CYS A 33 -17.23 -5.41 5.43
N PRO A 34 -18.24 -5.93 6.15
CA PRO A 34 -18.35 -7.38 6.42
C PRO A 34 -18.33 -8.24 5.15
N ARG A 35 -18.99 -7.77 4.08
CA ARG A 35 -19.01 -8.43 2.77
C ARG A 35 -17.61 -8.62 2.18
N LEU A 36 -16.80 -7.56 2.20
CA LEU A 36 -15.44 -7.61 1.66
C LEU A 36 -14.50 -8.44 2.54
N ILE A 37 -14.61 -8.30 3.85
CA ILE A 37 -13.82 -9.10 4.80
C ILE A 37 -14.10 -10.59 4.63
N ALA A 38 -15.39 -10.98 4.53
CA ALA A 38 -15.79 -12.36 4.29
C ALA A 38 -15.24 -12.89 2.95
N HIS A 39 -15.30 -12.08 1.90
CA HIS A 39 -14.75 -12.44 0.58
C HIS A 39 -13.23 -12.65 0.64
N CYS A 40 -12.48 -11.72 1.24
CA CYS A 40 -11.03 -11.84 1.37
C CYS A 40 -10.62 -13.12 2.12
N ARG A 41 -11.32 -13.44 3.22
CA ARG A 41 -11.09 -14.68 4.00
C ARG A 41 -11.38 -15.92 3.18
N LYS A 42 -12.53 -15.95 2.49
CA LYS A 42 -12.92 -17.07 1.65
C LYS A 42 -11.90 -17.34 0.53
N VAL A 43 -11.40 -16.29 -0.12
CA VAL A 43 -10.34 -16.40 -1.11
C VAL A 43 -9.07 -16.99 -0.49
N GLY A 44 -8.71 -16.55 0.72
CA GLY A 44 -7.54 -17.06 1.45
C GLY A 44 -7.67 -18.52 1.92
N GLU A 45 -8.89 -19.01 2.14
CA GLU A 45 -9.17 -20.40 2.49
C GLU A 45 -9.14 -21.32 1.26
N ILE A 46 -9.85 -20.94 0.20
CA ILE A 46 -9.96 -21.72 -1.04
C ILE A 46 -8.65 -21.70 -1.81
N LYS A 47 -8.01 -20.54 -1.87
CA LYS A 47 -6.77 -20.27 -2.60
C LYS A 47 -6.88 -20.53 -4.11
N ARG A 48 -5.88 -20.13 -4.84
CA ARG A 48 -5.70 -20.52 -6.24
C ARG A 48 -4.74 -21.72 -6.31
N ARG A 49 -4.95 -22.63 -7.21
CA ARG A 49 -4.12 -23.84 -7.37
C ARG A 49 -2.61 -23.55 -7.38
N ALA A 50 -2.20 -22.46 -8.03
CA ALA A 50 -0.79 -22.05 -8.11
C ALA A 50 -0.21 -21.57 -6.77
N TYR A 51 -1.05 -21.31 -5.76
CA TYR A 51 -0.66 -20.69 -4.49
C TYR A 51 -1.16 -21.46 -3.27
N LEU A 52 -1.37 -22.77 -3.38
CA LEU A 52 -1.85 -23.61 -2.28
C LEU A 52 -0.91 -23.61 -1.07
N ASP A 53 0.39 -23.46 -1.31
CA ASP A 53 1.41 -23.43 -0.25
C ASP A 53 1.59 -22.03 0.38
N TRP A 54 0.84 -21.05 -0.07
CA TRP A 54 0.89 -19.70 0.48
C TRP A 54 -0.06 -19.52 1.65
N ASP A 55 0.42 -18.82 2.68
CA ASP A 55 -0.45 -18.22 3.69
C ASP A 55 -0.95 -16.88 3.15
N TYR A 56 -2.22 -16.82 2.77
CA TYR A 56 -2.82 -15.59 2.27
C TYR A 56 -2.96 -14.56 3.38
N TRP A 57 -2.63 -13.32 3.08
CA TRP A 57 -2.88 -12.18 3.96
C TRP A 57 -4.35 -12.05 4.34
N ALA A 58 -5.25 -12.13 3.37
CA ALA A 58 -6.71 -12.27 3.49
C ALA A 58 -7.39 -11.26 4.43
N LYS A 59 -6.91 -10.03 4.46
CA LYS A 59 -7.42 -8.91 5.27
C LYS A 59 -7.11 -7.59 4.59
N PRO A 60 -7.56 -6.42 5.12
CA PRO A 60 -7.29 -5.13 4.51
C PRO A 60 -5.80 -4.92 4.25
N VAL A 61 -5.48 -4.41 3.06
CA VAL A 61 -4.11 -4.20 2.60
C VAL A 61 -3.67 -2.77 2.95
N PRO A 62 -2.59 -2.61 3.72
CA PRO A 62 -2.06 -1.28 4.05
C PRO A 62 -1.41 -0.62 2.84
N GLY A 63 -1.14 0.68 2.95
CA GLY A 63 -0.28 1.38 2.01
C GLY A 63 1.17 0.91 2.12
N PHE A 64 1.96 1.24 1.12
CA PHE A 64 3.36 0.84 1.03
C PHE A 64 4.21 1.93 0.38
N GLY A 65 5.34 2.23 0.98
CA GLY A 65 6.33 3.12 0.38
C GLY A 65 6.95 4.12 1.35
N ASP A 66 7.50 5.17 0.77
CA ASP A 66 8.19 6.24 1.47
C ASP A 66 7.17 7.17 2.16
N PRO A 67 7.22 7.34 3.49
CA PRO A 67 6.29 8.23 4.19
C PRO A 67 6.46 9.71 3.83
N ASN A 68 7.59 10.10 3.28
CA ASN A 68 7.89 11.46 2.83
C ASN A 68 7.75 11.64 1.31
N ALA A 69 7.09 10.71 0.65
CA ALA A 69 6.95 10.68 -0.80
C ALA A 69 6.23 11.90 -1.35
N ARG A 70 6.72 12.42 -2.48
CA ARG A 70 6.05 13.43 -3.30
C ARG A 70 5.14 12.79 -4.37
N LEU A 71 5.41 11.53 -4.75
CA LEU A 71 4.60 10.77 -5.69
C LEU A 71 3.66 9.83 -4.94
N LEU A 72 2.35 10.06 -5.10
CA LEU A 72 1.31 9.15 -4.62
C LEU A 72 0.72 8.36 -5.78
N ILE A 73 0.75 7.04 -5.68
CA ILE A 73 0.10 6.13 -6.62
C ILE A 73 -1.16 5.58 -5.96
N LEU A 74 -2.32 5.96 -6.49
CA LEU A 74 -3.62 5.53 -5.99
C LEU A 74 -4.21 4.46 -6.89
N GLY A 75 -4.23 3.22 -6.41
CA GLY A 75 -4.92 2.11 -7.05
C GLY A 75 -6.40 2.04 -6.71
N LEU A 76 -7.13 1.17 -7.40
CA LEU A 76 -8.56 0.97 -7.16
C LEU A 76 -8.80 0.07 -5.93
N ALA A 77 -8.31 -1.16 -5.99
CA ALA A 77 -8.55 -2.19 -4.97
C ALA A 77 -7.51 -3.33 -5.07
N PRO A 78 -7.29 -4.09 -3.99
CA PRO A 78 -6.44 -5.27 -4.02
C PRO A 78 -6.98 -6.36 -4.95
N GLY A 79 -6.10 -7.03 -5.68
CA GLY A 79 -6.43 -8.26 -6.40
C GLY A 79 -6.53 -9.46 -5.46
N ALA A 80 -7.45 -10.38 -5.75
CA ALA A 80 -7.75 -11.54 -4.90
C ALA A 80 -6.52 -12.42 -4.63
N HIS A 81 -5.67 -12.65 -5.63
CA HIS A 81 -4.49 -13.52 -5.55
C HIS A 81 -3.15 -12.75 -5.66
N GLY A 82 -3.21 -11.44 -5.78
CA GLY A 82 -2.07 -10.52 -5.71
C GLY A 82 -1.94 -9.90 -4.33
N SER A 83 -2.45 -8.68 -4.16
CA SER A 83 -2.34 -7.95 -2.90
C SER A 83 -3.08 -8.61 -1.73
N ASN A 84 -4.23 -9.26 -1.97
CA ASN A 84 -4.93 -10.01 -0.93
C ASN A 84 -4.15 -11.25 -0.47
N ARG A 85 -3.34 -11.84 -1.34
CA ARG A 85 -2.45 -12.95 -0.98
C ARG A 85 -1.19 -12.47 -0.25
N THR A 86 -0.57 -11.42 -0.75
CA THR A 86 0.76 -10.97 -0.30
C THR A 86 0.72 -9.92 0.81
N GLY A 87 -0.38 -9.19 0.97
CA GLY A 87 -0.51 -8.11 1.95
C GLY A 87 0.19 -6.81 1.56
N ARG A 88 0.62 -6.67 0.30
CA ARG A 88 1.28 -5.46 -0.20
C ARG A 88 0.71 -5.05 -1.56
N PRO A 89 0.46 -3.74 -1.80
CA PRO A 89 -0.10 -3.26 -3.06
C PRO A 89 0.71 -3.71 -4.27
N PHE A 90 0.04 -4.07 -5.35
CA PHE A 90 0.62 -4.46 -6.64
C PHE A 90 1.73 -5.54 -6.53
N THR A 91 1.60 -6.44 -5.58
CA THR A 91 2.65 -7.44 -5.32
C THR A 91 2.13 -8.85 -5.59
N GLY A 92 2.89 -9.59 -6.38
CA GLY A 92 2.61 -11.00 -6.70
C GLY A 92 1.57 -11.21 -7.78
N ASP A 93 1.31 -10.23 -8.64
CA ASP A 93 0.41 -10.34 -9.78
C ASP A 93 0.93 -9.61 -11.03
N GLY A 94 0.17 -9.70 -12.12
CA GLY A 94 0.55 -9.08 -13.40
C GLY A 94 0.67 -7.56 -13.34
N SER A 95 -0.14 -6.89 -12.53
CA SER A 95 -0.07 -5.43 -12.34
C SER A 95 1.25 -5.00 -11.73
N GLY A 96 1.72 -5.73 -10.72
CA GLY A 96 3.01 -5.50 -10.10
C GLY A 96 4.17 -5.80 -11.03
N ASN A 97 4.08 -6.90 -11.78
CA ASN A 97 5.08 -7.26 -12.78
C ASN A 97 5.23 -6.22 -13.90
N PHE A 98 4.19 -5.45 -14.15
CA PHE A 98 4.23 -4.32 -15.08
C PHE A 98 4.78 -3.04 -14.41
N MET A 99 4.29 -2.69 -13.23
CA MET A 99 4.54 -1.39 -12.62
C MET A 99 5.92 -1.26 -11.97
N TYR A 100 6.35 -2.24 -11.20
CA TYR A 100 7.60 -2.13 -10.44
C TYR A 100 8.87 -2.05 -11.30
N PRO A 101 8.99 -2.74 -12.44
CA PRO A 101 10.12 -2.51 -13.34
C PRO A 101 10.20 -1.08 -13.85
N ILE A 102 9.06 -0.43 -14.10
CA ILE A 102 8.99 0.97 -14.55
C ILE A 102 9.40 1.91 -13.41
N LEU A 103 8.89 1.69 -12.21
CA LEU A 103 9.27 2.49 -11.03
C LEU A 103 10.77 2.35 -10.73
N HIS A 104 11.32 1.13 -10.84
CA HIS A 104 12.74 0.90 -10.66
C HIS A 104 13.59 1.65 -11.70
N LYS A 105 13.21 1.56 -12.97
CA LYS A 105 13.88 2.28 -14.05
C LYS A 105 13.82 3.80 -13.87
N ALA A 106 12.73 4.30 -13.31
CA ALA A 106 12.52 5.73 -13.03
C ALA A 106 13.18 6.22 -11.73
N GLY A 107 13.77 5.33 -10.93
CA GLY A 107 14.44 5.66 -9.67
C GLY A 107 13.53 5.69 -8.43
N PHE A 108 12.29 5.20 -8.54
CA PHE A 108 11.31 5.18 -7.45
C PHE A 108 11.22 3.83 -6.72
N ALA A 109 11.93 2.81 -7.17
CA ALA A 109 11.96 1.51 -6.52
C ALA A 109 13.38 0.95 -6.45
N SER A 110 13.72 0.28 -5.35
CA SER A 110 15.05 -0.28 -5.10
C SER A 110 15.37 -1.49 -5.98
N GLN A 111 14.33 -2.17 -6.46
CA GLN A 111 14.44 -3.37 -7.32
C GLN A 111 13.22 -3.46 -8.24
N PRO A 112 13.33 -4.18 -9.38
CA PRO A 112 12.23 -4.31 -10.33
C PRO A 112 11.20 -5.37 -9.94
N THR A 113 11.48 -6.21 -8.95
CA THR A 113 10.64 -7.34 -8.57
C THR A 113 9.83 -7.07 -7.31
N ALA A 114 8.60 -7.58 -7.27
CA ALA A 114 7.70 -7.49 -6.12
C ALA A 114 6.97 -8.84 -5.97
N ILE A 115 7.49 -9.69 -5.10
CA ILE A 115 7.02 -11.07 -4.93
C ILE A 115 6.23 -11.23 -3.63
N LYS A 116 6.74 -10.72 -2.53
CA LYS A 116 6.16 -10.84 -1.18
C LYS A 116 6.63 -9.71 -0.26
N ARG A 117 5.96 -9.54 0.86
CA ARG A 117 6.43 -8.64 1.92
C ARG A 117 7.81 -9.10 2.43
N GLY A 118 8.68 -8.12 2.68
CA GLY A 118 10.03 -8.40 3.18
C GLY A 118 11.00 -8.97 2.15
N ASP A 119 10.71 -8.82 0.85
CA ASP A 119 11.56 -9.28 -0.25
C ASP A 119 12.68 -8.30 -0.62
N GLY A 120 12.87 -7.21 0.15
CA GLY A 120 13.89 -6.19 -0.09
C GLY A 120 13.42 -5.01 -0.94
N LEU A 121 12.20 -5.05 -1.49
CA LEU A 121 11.65 -3.92 -2.22
C LEU A 121 11.38 -2.74 -1.30
N GLU A 122 11.94 -1.59 -1.65
CA GLU A 122 11.69 -0.30 -1.02
C GLU A 122 11.30 0.72 -2.10
N LEU A 123 10.38 1.61 -1.78
CA LEU A 123 10.04 2.74 -2.63
C LEU A 123 10.80 3.98 -2.16
N ILE A 124 11.24 4.78 -3.13
CA ILE A 124 12.00 6.01 -2.94
C ILE A 124 11.14 7.15 -3.48
N ASP A 125 10.78 8.09 -2.62
CA ASP A 125 9.97 9.26 -2.99
C ASP A 125 8.61 8.90 -3.64
N ALA A 126 8.13 7.68 -3.40
CA ALA A 126 6.86 7.16 -3.89
C ALA A 126 6.12 6.40 -2.79
N TYR A 127 4.80 6.55 -2.75
CA TYR A 127 3.91 5.83 -1.85
C TYR A 127 2.72 5.28 -2.62
N ILE A 128 2.38 4.02 -2.40
CA ILE A 128 1.28 3.33 -3.07
C ILE A 128 0.18 3.05 -2.08
N THR A 129 -1.04 3.37 -2.47
CA THR A 129 -2.23 3.07 -1.70
C THR A 129 -3.38 2.69 -2.64
N ALA A 130 -4.54 2.36 -2.09
CA ALA A 130 -5.74 2.06 -2.87
C ALA A 130 -6.98 2.72 -2.25
N ALA A 131 -7.94 3.08 -3.07
CA ALA A 131 -9.22 3.63 -2.64
C ALA A 131 -10.00 2.62 -1.79
N VAL A 132 -10.03 1.35 -2.22
CA VAL A 132 -10.60 0.23 -1.47
C VAL A 132 -9.45 -0.65 -0.96
N ARG A 133 -9.52 -1.03 0.31
CA ARG A 133 -8.40 -1.74 0.98
C ARG A 133 -8.56 -3.25 1.04
N CYS A 134 -9.72 -3.75 0.66
CA CYS A 134 -10.06 -5.17 0.63
C CYS A 134 -10.34 -5.61 -0.79
N ALA A 135 -9.96 -6.84 -1.15
CA ALA A 135 -10.25 -7.39 -2.46
C ALA A 135 -11.76 -7.55 -2.66
N PRO A 136 -12.35 -6.89 -3.67
CA PRO A 136 -13.76 -7.04 -3.97
C PRO A 136 -14.01 -8.27 -4.84
N PRO A 137 -15.23 -8.87 -4.76
CA PRO A 137 -15.64 -9.91 -5.70
C PRO A 137 -15.51 -9.43 -7.15
N GLU A 138 -15.02 -10.30 -8.03
CA GLU A 138 -14.84 -10.04 -9.46
C GLU A 138 -13.97 -8.79 -9.78
N ASN A 139 -13.14 -8.34 -8.84
CA ASN A 139 -12.34 -7.12 -8.94
C ASN A 139 -13.19 -5.84 -9.17
N LYS A 140 -14.45 -5.86 -8.76
CA LYS A 140 -15.40 -4.75 -8.95
C LYS A 140 -15.92 -4.26 -7.61
N PRO A 141 -15.39 -3.15 -7.08
CA PRO A 141 -16.00 -2.48 -5.93
C PRO A 141 -17.43 -2.02 -6.29
N LEU A 142 -18.33 -2.11 -5.33
CA LEU A 142 -19.63 -1.47 -5.45
C LEU A 142 -19.50 0.03 -5.18
N PRO A 143 -20.40 0.87 -5.72
CA PRO A 143 -20.47 2.30 -5.42
C PRO A 143 -20.64 2.58 -3.93
#